data_7406dd7cdba64ce8cb885020912f6423
#
_entry.id   7406dd7cdba64ce8cb885020912f6423
#
_cell.length_a   1.000
_cell.length_b   1.000
_cell.length_c   1.000
_cell.angle_alpha   90.00
_cell.angle_beta   90.00
_cell.angle_gamma   90.00
#
_symmetry.space_group_name_H-M   'P 1'
#
loop_
_entity.id
_entity.type
_entity.pdbx_description
1 polymer ?
#
loop_
_entity_poly.entity_id
_entity_poly.type
_entity_poly.pdbx_seq_one_letter_code
_entity_poly.pdbx_strand_id
1 'polypeptide(L)'
;MGTFLLKNGKLVNEGRIYEADLLIKGERIDKIGANLSSEVAEVIDLNGSYVFPGVIDDQVHFREPGLTHKGDIASESRAALAGGVTSFMEQPNTNPQTVTIERLEEKMAMGAASSFANYSFLFGGTNDNLEELKRLDPKATSGVKLFLGSSTGNMLVDDEKVIEGIFKATPLVISAHCEDEGTIRRNLEAAKEQYGDAIPMGMHSEIRSAEACYLSSSRAIELAKQTGARLHVFHLSTAIETALFTNDIPLSEKKITAEVCLHHLWFSQEDYKEKGSLIKWNPAVKSAQDREGLWKALLDDRIDIIATDHAPHTIEEKNNTYLTAPSGGPLVQHSLVGMMEKYEQGMITLEQIVQKMCHNPAILFDISDRGYLREGYYADIAIVAPNSKWKVTKDTIAYKCGWSPFEGIEFSNRVTHTFVNGHL
;
A
#
# COMPACT_ATOMS: atom_id res chain seq x y z
N MET A 1 26.34 -14.58 -5.78
CA MET A 1 25.78 -13.73 -4.71
C MET A 1 26.87 -12.83 -4.18
N GLY A 2 26.62 -11.54 -4.14
CA GLY A 2 27.60 -10.53 -3.69
C GLY A 2 27.75 -10.49 -2.17
N THR A 3 28.82 -9.88 -1.72
CA THR A 3 29.00 -9.46 -0.34
C THR A 3 29.15 -7.94 -0.36
N PHE A 4 28.35 -7.23 0.41
CA PHE A 4 28.37 -5.77 0.49
C PHE A 4 28.63 -5.33 1.92
N LEU A 5 29.43 -4.28 2.07
CA LEU A 5 29.65 -3.61 3.35
C LEU A 5 29.20 -2.15 3.23
N LEU A 6 28.03 -1.88 3.83
CA LEU A 6 27.45 -0.54 3.92
C LEU A 6 28.09 0.17 5.12
N LYS A 7 28.78 1.28 4.90
CA LYS A 7 29.50 2.02 5.94
C LYS A 7 28.87 3.38 6.22
N ASN A 8 29.04 3.82 7.46
CA ASN A 8 28.66 5.18 7.88
C ASN A 8 27.17 5.49 7.65
N GLY A 9 26.29 4.48 7.83
CA GLY A 9 24.84 4.65 7.71
C GLY A 9 24.18 5.04 9.03
N LYS A 10 23.04 5.75 8.95
CA LYS A 10 22.10 5.96 10.05
C LYS A 10 20.96 4.98 9.94
N LEU A 11 21.04 3.89 10.70
CA LEU A 11 20.03 2.85 10.69
C LEU A 11 18.79 3.33 11.45
N VAL A 12 17.62 3.22 10.81
CA VAL A 12 16.31 3.53 11.42
C VAL A 12 15.59 2.21 11.62
N ASN A 13 15.55 1.71 12.85
CA ASN A 13 15.01 0.39 13.13
C ASN A 13 14.53 0.28 14.57
N GLU A 14 13.38 -0.38 14.79
CA GLU A 14 12.84 -0.69 16.11
C GLU A 14 12.78 0.52 17.06
N GLY A 15 12.23 1.63 16.55
CA GLY A 15 12.02 2.85 17.33
C GLY A 15 13.30 3.63 17.67
N ARG A 16 14.42 3.38 16.96
CA ARG A 16 15.70 4.04 17.20
C ARG A 16 16.39 4.45 15.91
N ILE A 17 17.19 5.51 16.00
CA ILE A 17 18.15 5.92 14.97
C ILE A 17 19.55 5.83 15.57
N TYR A 18 20.43 5.08 14.91
CA TYR A 18 21.81 4.91 15.39
C TYR A 18 22.78 4.73 14.22
N GLU A 19 24.03 5.16 14.41
CA GLU A 19 25.09 4.98 13.41
C GLU A 19 25.68 3.58 13.51
N ALA A 20 25.75 2.87 12.39
CA ALA A 20 26.38 1.57 12.27
C ALA A 20 26.76 1.25 10.83
N ASP A 21 27.69 0.30 10.69
CA ASP A 21 27.94 -0.41 9.44
C ASP A 21 27.07 -1.65 9.35
N LEU A 22 26.75 -2.09 8.14
CA LEU A 22 25.94 -3.27 7.88
C LEU A 22 26.62 -4.15 6.83
N LEU A 23 26.90 -5.40 7.19
CA LEU A 23 27.50 -6.38 6.29
C LEU A 23 26.41 -7.32 5.76
N ILE A 24 26.32 -7.39 4.42
CA ILE A 24 25.43 -8.30 3.68
C ILE A 24 26.27 -9.44 3.13
N LYS A 25 25.84 -10.69 3.35
CA LYS A 25 26.43 -11.90 2.72
C LYS A 25 25.32 -12.71 2.05
N GLY A 26 25.43 -12.87 0.74
CA GLY A 26 24.36 -13.52 -0.03
C GLY A 26 23.04 -12.78 0.16
N GLU A 27 22.01 -13.47 0.61
CA GLU A 27 20.67 -12.92 0.76
C GLU A 27 20.41 -12.24 2.12
N ARG A 28 21.36 -12.35 3.07
CA ARG A 28 21.09 -12.03 4.47
C ARG A 28 21.99 -10.91 5.02
N ILE A 29 21.47 -10.22 6.03
CA ILE A 29 22.25 -9.34 6.89
C ILE A 29 23.11 -10.23 7.79
N ASP A 30 24.43 -10.21 7.61
CA ASP A 30 25.38 -11.02 8.36
C ASP A 30 25.75 -10.38 9.69
N LYS A 31 26.04 -9.06 9.67
CA LYS A 31 26.40 -8.29 10.87
C LYS A 31 25.94 -6.85 10.81
N ILE A 32 25.63 -6.30 11.98
CA ILE A 32 25.40 -4.89 12.22
C ILE A 32 26.31 -4.45 13.36
N GLY A 33 27.12 -3.41 13.19
CA GLY A 33 28.01 -2.92 14.23
C GLY A 33 28.93 -1.80 13.79
N ALA A 34 29.73 -1.28 14.69
CA ALA A 34 30.66 -0.21 14.40
C ALA A 34 31.98 -0.76 13.80
N ASN A 35 32.57 -0.02 12.86
CA ASN A 35 33.89 -0.31 12.28
C ASN A 35 34.03 -1.73 11.68
N LEU A 36 32.98 -2.21 11.03
CA LEU A 36 33.05 -3.49 10.33
C LEU A 36 34.04 -3.42 9.17
N SER A 37 34.71 -4.56 8.91
CA SER A 37 35.63 -4.72 7.78
C SER A 37 35.40 -6.06 7.10
N SER A 38 35.65 -6.13 5.81
CA SER A 38 35.61 -7.36 5.03
C SER A 38 36.61 -7.22 3.86
N GLU A 39 37.39 -8.27 3.64
CA GLU A 39 38.38 -8.30 2.53
C GLU A 39 37.73 -8.62 1.18
N VAL A 40 36.50 -9.14 1.19
CA VAL A 40 35.80 -9.65 -0.01
C VAL A 40 34.54 -8.84 -0.35
N ALA A 41 34.14 -7.91 0.50
CA ALA A 41 32.92 -7.14 0.28
C ALA A 41 33.16 -5.93 -0.64
N GLU A 42 32.20 -5.68 -1.52
CA GLU A 42 32.06 -4.36 -2.14
C GLU A 42 31.65 -3.33 -1.07
N VAL A 43 32.44 -2.29 -0.90
CA VAL A 43 32.22 -1.26 0.12
C VAL A 43 31.44 -0.11 -0.47
N ILE A 44 30.29 0.21 0.15
CA ILE A 44 29.46 1.36 -0.19
C ILE A 44 29.48 2.34 1.01
N ASP A 45 30.09 3.50 0.82
CA ASP A 45 30.03 4.56 1.85
C ASP A 45 28.73 5.33 1.73
N LEU A 46 27.91 5.25 2.75
CA LEU A 46 26.60 5.87 2.81
C LEU A 46 26.61 7.35 3.18
N ASN A 47 27.76 7.86 3.65
CA ASN A 47 27.96 9.28 3.99
C ASN A 47 26.84 9.84 4.89
N GLY A 48 26.40 9.08 5.90
CA GLY A 48 25.33 9.46 6.82
C GLY A 48 23.90 9.36 6.26
N SER A 49 23.70 8.69 5.13
CA SER A 49 22.37 8.38 4.61
C SER A 49 21.58 7.52 5.59
N TYR A 50 20.25 7.64 5.55
CA TYR A 50 19.37 6.78 6.33
C TYR A 50 19.30 5.39 5.70
N VAL A 51 19.33 4.37 6.55
CA VAL A 51 19.17 2.96 6.18
C VAL A 51 17.87 2.47 6.80
N PHE A 52 16.89 2.19 5.97
CA PHE A 52 15.60 1.65 6.37
C PHE A 52 15.53 0.16 6.06
N PRO A 53 14.78 -0.66 6.84
CA PRO A 53 14.27 -1.92 6.32
C PRO A 53 13.55 -1.66 5.01
N GLY A 54 13.57 -2.59 4.09
CA GLY A 54 12.80 -2.45 2.86
C GLY A 54 11.31 -2.25 3.15
N VAL A 55 10.72 -1.28 2.46
CA VAL A 55 9.29 -0.99 2.60
C VAL A 55 8.45 -2.17 2.10
N ILE A 56 7.38 -2.48 2.82
CA ILE A 56 6.39 -3.50 2.47
C ILE A 56 5.07 -2.77 2.17
N ASP A 57 4.62 -2.84 0.93
CA ASP A 57 3.36 -2.24 0.47
C ASP A 57 2.30 -3.34 0.32
N ASP A 58 1.34 -3.37 1.21
CA ASP A 58 0.32 -4.41 1.27
C ASP A 58 -0.88 -4.16 0.36
N GLN A 59 -0.88 -3.05 -0.39
CA GLN A 59 -1.97 -2.73 -1.31
C GLN A 59 -1.48 -2.12 -2.63
N VAL A 60 -1.30 -2.97 -3.64
CA VAL A 60 -0.96 -2.55 -5.00
C VAL A 60 -1.80 -3.27 -6.07
N HIS A 61 -1.93 -2.64 -7.24
CA HIS A 61 -2.57 -3.18 -8.43
C HIS A 61 -1.58 -3.11 -9.61
N PHE A 62 -0.73 -4.11 -9.78
CA PHE A 62 0.28 -4.15 -10.86
C PHE A 62 -0.32 -4.55 -12.22
N ARG A 63 -1.64 -4.86 -12.23
CA ARG A 63 -2.44 -5.00 -13.46
C ARG A 63 -2.22 -6.26 -14.27
N GLU A 64 -1.31 -7.14 -13.90
CA GLU A 64 -1.07 -8.41 -14.59
C GLU A 64 -1.71 -9.57 -13.84
N PRO A 65 -2.46 -10.45 -14.56
CA PRO A 65 -2.67 -10.50 -16.00
C PRO A 65 -3.78 -9.57 -16.53
N GLY A 66 -3.81 -9.42 -17.86
CA GLY A 66 -4.95 -8.92 -18.64
C GLY A 66 -5.12 -7.39 -18.74
N LEU A 67 -4.45 -6.62 -17.88
CA LEU A 67 -4.51 -5.15 -17.88
C LEU A 67 -3.12 -4.52 -18.08
N THR A 68 -2.23 -5.25 -18.72
CA THR A 68 -0.79 -4.93 -18.84
C THR A 68 -0.48 -3.67 -19.65
N HIS A 69 -1.45 -3.10 -20.34
CA HIS A 69 -1.30 -1.79 -20.97
C HIS A 69 -1.17 -0.64 -19.95
N LYS A 70 -1.63 -0.86 -18.69
CA LYS A 70 -1.57 0.13 -17.60
C LYS A 70 -0.34 -0.03 -16.71
N GLY A 71 0.08 -1.27 -16.49
CA GLY A 71 1.21 -1.70 -15.67
C GLY A 71 1.37 -3.22 -15.77
N ASP A 72 2.54 -3.74 -15.45
CA ASP A 72 2.79 -5.17 -15.32
C ASP A 72 3.73 -5.43 -14.14
N ILE A 73 3.86 -6.70 -13.72
CA ILE A 73 4.68 -7.06 -12.55
C ILE A 73 6.12 -6.59 -12.72
N ALA A 74 6.69 -6.71 -13.93
CA ALA A 74 8.07 -6.31 -14.18
C ALA A 74 8.28 -4.79 -14.08
N SER A 75 7.42 -4.00 -14.72
CA SER A 75 7.54 -2.53 -14.71
C SER A 75 7.25 -1.95 -13.32
N GLU A 76 6.17 -2.40 -12.69
CA GLU A 76 5.74 -1.80 -11.42
C GLU A 76 6.58 -2.27 -10.22
N SER A 77 7.11 -3.53 -10.24
CA SER A 77 8.09 -3.94 -9.23
C SER A 77 9.41 -3.17 -9.36
N ARG A 78 9.83 -2.82 -10.58
CA ARG A 78 10.99 -1.95 -10.80
C ARG A 78 10.74 -0.53 -10.30
N ALA A 79 9.54 0.01 -10.51
CA ALA A 79 9.13 1.29 -9.95
C ALA A 79 9.08 1.25 -8.41
N ALA A 80 8.63 0.13 -7.82
CA ALA A 80 8.64 -0.12 -6.38
C ALA A 80 10.07 -0.03 -5.83
N LEU A 81 11.05 -0.72 -6.45
CA LEU A 81 12.46 -0.64 -6.05
C LEU A 81 13.03 0.76 -6.14
N ALA A 82 12.69 1.51 -7.19
CA ALA A 82 13.10 2.91 -7.32
C ALA A 82 12.59 3.79 -6.17
N GLY A 83 11.51 3.37 -5.51
CA GLY A 83 10.93 4.00 -4.32
C GLY A 83 11.35 3.39 -2.97
N GLY A 84 12.21 2.36 -2.96
CA GLY A 84 12.61 1.68 -1.72
C GLY A 84 11.61 0.63 -1.22
N VAL A 85 10.59 0.29 -2.02
CA VAL A 85 9.62 -0.77 -1.71
C VAL A 85 10.19 -2.10 -2.19
N THR A 86 10.50 -2.99 -1.26
CA THR A 86 11.15 -4.28 -1.52
C THR A 86 10.19 -5.46 -1.53
N SER A 87 8.98 -5.26 -1.02
CA SER A 87 7.95 -6.30 -0.97
C SER A 87 6.57 -5.69 -1.24
N PHE A 88 5.74 -6.40 -1.99
CA PHE A 88 4.38 -5.95 -2.28
C PHE A 88 3.35 -7.07 -2.19
N MET A 89 2.09 -6.69 -1.94
CA MET A 89 0.94 -7.58 -2.00
C MET A 89 -0.05 -7.07 -3.05
N GLU A 90 -0.24 -7.83 -4.12
CA GLU A 90 -1.09 -7.42 -5.22
C GLU A 90 -2.53 -7.89 -5.04
N GLN A 91 -3.44 -7.03 -5.45
CA GLN A 91 -4.88 -7.23 -5.36
C GLN A 91 -5.39 -8.20 -6.44
N PRO A 92 -6.52 -8.94 -6.17
CA PRO A 92 -7.00 -10.01 -7.03
C PRO A 92 -7.79 -9.54 -8.26
N ASN A 93 -8.11 -8.25 -8.41
CA ASN A 93 -9.00 -7.71 -9.44
C ASN A 93 -8.29 -7.49 -10.79
N THR A 94 -7.59 -8.50 -11.24
CA THR A 94 -6.95 -8.63 -12.57
C THR A 94 -7.91 -9.28 -13.58
N ASN A 95 -7.48 -9.55 -14.81
CA ASN A 95 -8.29 -10.23 -15.82
C ASN A 95 -7.49 -11.38 -16.46
N PRO A 96 -7.77 -12.66 -16.09
CA PRO A 96 -8.80 -13.08 -15.13
C PRO A 96 -8.48 -12.67 -13.69
N GLN A 97 -9.53 -12.70 -12.84
CA GLN A 97 -9.43 -12.42 -11.41
C GLN A 97 -8.77 -13.58 -10.65
N THR A 98 -8.09 -13.29 -9.53
CA THR A 98 -7.44 -14.29 -8.67
C THR A 98 -8.44 -14.80 -7.62
N VAL A 99 -9.42 -15.61 -8.06
CA VAL A 99 -10.55 -16.09 -7.23
C VAL A 99 -10.65 -17.61 -7.16
N THR A 100 -9.69 -18.32 -7.72
CA THR A 100 -9.49 -19.77 -7.59
C THR A 100 -8.06 -20.09 -7.23
N ILE A 101 -7.80 -21.24 -6.64
CA ILE A 101 -6.46 -21.71 -6.29
C ILE A 101 -5.58 -21.77 -7.54
N GLU A 102 -6.11 -22.29 -8.64
CA GLU A 102 -5.40 -22.36 -9.93
C GLU A 102 -4.94 -20.95 -10.40
N ARG A 103 -5.82 -19.93 -10.32
CA ARG A 103 -5.46 -18.56 -10.69
C ARG A 103 -4.41 -17.94 -9.76
N LEU A 104 -4.45 -18.29 -8.49
CA LEU A 104 -3.40 -17.87 -7.54
C LEU A 104 -2.05 -18.50 -7.90
N GLU A 105 -2.01 -19.80 -8.22
CA GLU A 105 -0.80 -20.50 -8.64
C GLU A 105 -0.22 -19.94 -9.94
N GLU A 106 -1.09 -19.68 -10.94
CA GLU A 106 -0.68 -19.01 -12.18
C GLU A 106 -0.03 -17.63 -11.90
N LYS A 107 -0.64 -16.85 -11.01
CA LYS A 107 -0.14 -15.52 -10.66
C LYS A 107 1.17 -15.58 -9.87
N MET A 108 1.31 -16.56 -8.98
CA MET A 108 2.59 -16.85 -8.30
C MET A 108 3.70 -17.17 -9.30
N ALA A 109 3.39 -17.97 -10.33
CA ALA A 109 4.35 -18.29 -11.41
C ALA A 109 4.72 -17.04 -12.23
N MET A 110 3.79 -16.13 -12.51
CA MET A 110 4.08 -14.84 -13.16
C MET A 110 5.01 -13.98 -12.29
N GLY A 111 4.75 -13.89 -10.98
CA GLY A 111 5.61 -13.19 -10.03
C GLY A 111 7.04 -13.76 -10.03
N ALA A 112 7.17 -15.10 -9.98
CA ALA A 112 8.46 -15.76 -10.00
C ALA A 112 9.25 -15.50 -11.30
N ALA A 113 8.56 -15.31 -12.43
CA ALA A 113 9.18 -15.08 -13.73
C ALA A 113 9.61 -13.64 -13.97
N SER A 114 8.95 -12.64 -13.36
CA SER A 114 9.06 -11.25 -13.78
C SER A 114 9.28 -10.23 -12.67
N SER A 115 9.03 -10.59 -11.39
CA SER A 115 9.17 -9.62 -10.30
C SER A 115 10.63 -9.37 -9.91
N PHE A 116 10.98 -8.10 -9.72
CA PHE A 116 12.25 -7.67 -9.14
C PHE A 116 12.18 -7.48 -7.61
N ALA A 117 10.98 -7.41 -7.04
CA ALA A 117 10.73 -7.31 -5.62
C ALA A 117 10.13 -8.62 -5.06
N ASN A 118 10.15 -8.80 -3.74
CA ASN A 118 9.41 -9.86 -3.08
C ASN A 118 7.91 -9.63 -3.27
N TYR A 119 7.14 -10.69 -3.42
CA TYR A 119 5.73 -10.58 -3.78
C TYR A 119 4.86 -11.58 -3.03
N SER A 120 3.61 -11.19 -2.86
CA SER A 120 2.49 -12.07 -2.55
C SER A 120 1.25 -11.56 -3.27
N PHE A 121 0.26 -12.43 -3.43
CA PHE A 121 -1.00 -12.11 -4.10
C PHE A 121 -2.15 -12.42 -3.17
N LEU A 122 -3.09 -11.48 -3.02
CA LEU A 122 -4.30 -11.69 -2.25
C LEU A 122 -5.29 -12.54 -3.02
N PHE A 123 -5.95 -13.46 -2.32
CA PHE A 123 -7.02 -14.27 -2.87
C PHE A 123 -8.34 -13.50 -2.80
N GLY A 124 -9.06 -13.36 -3.91
CA GLY A 124 -10.33 -12.65 -3.97
C GLY A 124 -11.49 -13.48 -3.50
N GLY A 125 -12.24 -12.98 -2.50
CA GLY A 125 -13.56 -13.53 -2.18
C GLY A 125 -14.63 -12.98 -3.12
N THR A 126 -15.59 -13.83 -3.49
CA THR A 126 -16.76 -13.50 -4.31
C THR A 126 -18.02 -14.13 -3.73
N ASN A 127 -19.20 -13.77 -4.24
CA ASN A 127 -20.46 -14.40 -3.80
C ASN A 127 -20.50 -15.91 -4.07
N ASP A 128 -19.63 -16.45 -4.94
CA ASP A 128 -19.75 -17.81 -5.47
C ASP A 128 -18.58 -18.74 -5.11
N ASN A 129 -17.48 -18.24 -4.47
CA ASN A 129 -16.25 -19.01 -4.29
C ASN A 129 -15.91 -19.41 -2.84
N LEU A 130 -16.88 -19.42 -1.94
CA LEU A 130 -16.66 -19.78 -0.53
C LEU A 130 -16.03 -21.17 -0.35
N GLU A 131 -16.43 -22.16 -1.16
CA GLU A 131 -15.87 -23.52 -1.08
C GLU A 131 -14.42 -23.58 -1.57
N GLU A 132 -14.05 -22.76 -2.53
CA GLU A 132 -12.67 -22.60 -2.99
C GLU A 132 -11.82 -21.99 -1.87
N LEU A 133 -12.34 -20.93 -1.23
CA LEU A 133 -11.67 -20.23 -0.13
C LEU A 133 -11.40 -21.16 1.08
N LYS A 134 -12.31 -22.07 1.40
CA LYS A 134 -12.13 -23.08 2.48
C LYS A 134 -10.98 -24.05 2.21
N ARG A 135 -10.63 -24.26 0.95
CA ARG A 135 -9.54 -25.15 0.52
C ARG A 135 -8.20 -24.45 0.37
N LEU A 136 -8.18 -23.12 0.47
CA LEU A 136 -6.98 -22.31 0.29
C LEU A 136 -5.93 -22.66 1.35
N ASP A 137 -4.71 -22.95 0.92
CA ASP A 137 -3.56 -23.07 1.84
C ASP A 137 -3.22 -21.68 2.40
N PRO A 138 -3.30 -21.49 3.72
CA PRO A 138 -2.95 -20.21 4.33
C PRO A 138 -1.51 -19.74 4.06
N LYS A 139 -0.61 -20.62 3.61
CA LYS A 139 0.76 -20.26 3.26
C LYS A 139 0.94 -19.84 1.80
N ALA A 140 -0.08 -20.04 0.96
CA ALA A 140 -0.01 -19.72 -0.46
C ALA A 140 -0.36 -18.25 -0.78
N THR A 141 -0.88 -17.50 0.18
CA THR A 141 -1.35 -16.12 0.00
C THR A 141 -1.13 -15.29 1.26
N SER A 142 -0.97 -13.98 1.11
CA SER A 142 -0.92 -13.04 2.24
C SER A 142 -2.27 -12.80 2.91
N GLY A 143 -3.39 -13.11 2.26
CA GLY A 143 -4.72 -12.89 2.82
C GLY A 143 -5.85 -13.03 1.82
N VAL A 144 -7.06 -12.73 2.28
CA VAL A 144 -8.27 -12.72 1.47
C VAL A 144 -8.71 -11.27 1.25
N LYS A 145 -8.92 -10.89 0.00
CA LYS A 145 -9.46 -9.56 -0.36
C LYS A 145 -10.96 -9.61 -0.57
N LEU A 146 -11.66 -8.68 0.07
CA LEU A 146 -13.08 -8.42 -0.16
C LEU A 146 -13.33 -7.01 -0.68
N PHE A 147 -14.23 -6.88 -1.62
CA PHE A 147 -14.81 -5.62 -2.06
C PHE A 147 -16.24 -5.52 -1.51
N LEU A 148 -16.39 -4.84 -0.38
CA LEU A 148 -17.67 -4.60 0.29
C LEU A 148 -18.32 -3.28 -0.19
N GLY A 149 -18.19 -3.00 -1.47
CA GLY A 149 -18.61 -1.82 -2.20
C GLY A 149 -17.77 -1.65 -3.45
N SER A 150 -18.33 -1.06 -4.47
CA SER A 150 -17.69 -0.64 -5.72
C SER A 150 -16.42 -1.39 -6.15
N SER A 151 -16.62 -2.45 -6.87
CA SER A 151 -15.52 -3.25 -7.43
C SER A 151 -15.32 -2.96 -8.92
N THR A 152 -14.08 -2.84 -9.36
CA THR A 152 -13.73 -3.05 -10.75
C THR A 152 -13.72 -4.56 -11.03
N GLY A 153 -14.41 -5.02 -12.07
CA GLY A 153 -14.34 -6.42 -12.51
C GLY A 153 -15.30 -7.38 -11.81
N ASN A 154 -16.47 -6.93 -11.37
CA ASN A 154 -17.53 -7.79 -10.82
C ASN A 154 -17.11 -8.64 -9.60
N MET A 155 -16.31 -8.06 -8.70
CA MET A 155 -15.87 -8.71 -7.45
C MET A 155 -16.61 -8.15 -6.21
N LEU A 156 -17.73 -7.47 -6.41
CA LEU A 156 -18.55 -7.01 -5.29
C LEU A 156 -19.10 -8.24 -4.53
N VAL A 157 -18.90 -8.24 -3.22
CA VAL A 157 -19.53 -9.22 -2.32
C VAL A 157 -20.60 -8.49 -1.53
N ASP A 158 -21.86 -8.80 -1.81
CA ASP A 158 -23.04 -8.15 -1.23
C ASP A 158 -24.04 -9.12 -0.61
N ASP A 159 -23.83 -10.43 -0.73
CA ASP A 159 -24.61 -11.44 -0.02
C ASP A 159 -24.09 -11.55 1.43
N GLU A 160 -24.91 -11.11 2.40
CA GLU A 160 -24.55 -11.10 3.83
C GLU A 160 -24.17 -12.49 4.37
N LYS A 161 -24.81 -13.56 3.89
CA LYS A 161 -24.50 -14.94 4.31
C LYS A 161 -23.17 -15.40 3.78
N VAL A 162 -22.83 -15.00 2.56
CA VAL A 162 -21.53 -15.30 1.96
C VAL A 162 -20.43 -14.52 2.69
N ILE A 163 -20.62 -13.23 2.97
CA ILE A 163 -19.68 -12.42 3.74
C ILE A 163 -19.43 -13.06 5.11
N GLU A 164 -20.48 -13.40 5.85
CA GLU A 164 -20.38 -14.09 7.14
C GLU A 164 -19.67 -15.45 7.00
N GLY A 165 -19.97 -16.20 5.95
CA GLY A 165 -19.31 -17.47 5.61
C GLY A 165 -17.80 -17.30 5.41
N ILE A 166 -17.37 -16.28 4.67
CA ILE A 166 -15.96 -15.96 4.42
C ILE A 166 -15.27 -15.57 5.74
N PHE A 167 -15.88 -14.70 6.55
CA PHE A 167 -15.32 -14.28 7.84
C PHE A 167 -15.13 -15.46 8.82
N LYS A 168 -15.95 -16.48 8.73
CA LYS A 168 -15.82 -17.71 9.56
C LYS A 168 -14.85 -18.73 8.98
N ALA A 169 -14.61 -18.72 7.68
CA ALA A 169 -13.94 -19.81 6.97
C ALA A 169 -12.40 -19.68 6.98
N THR A 170 -11.83 -18.47 7.10
CA THR A 170 -10.41 -18.27 6.97
C THR A 170 -9.75 -17.78 8.26
N PRO A 171 -8.56 -18.33 8.62
CA PRO A 171 -7.71 -17.77 9.68
C PRO A 171 -6.84 -16.59 9.18
N LEU A 172 -6.80 -16.36 7.88
CA LEU A 172 -6.01 -15.31 7.25
C LEU A 172 -6.58 -13.92 7.53
N VAL A 173 -5.76 -12.89 7.30
CA VAL A 173 -6.23 -11.51 7.28
C VAL A 173 -7.24 -11.33 6.14
N ILE A 174 -8.41 -10.80 6.47
CA ILE A 174 -9.40 -10.35 5.49
C ILE A 174 -9.17 -8.87 5.27
N SER A 175 -8.64 -8.53 4.11
CA SER A 175 -8.41 -7.14 3.69
C SER A 175 -9.62 -6.62 2.93
N ALA A 176 -10.29 -5.61 3.44
CA ALA A 176 -11.57 -5.17 2.92
C ALA A 176 -11.56 -3.72 2.40
N HIS A 177 -12.02 -3.53 1.17
CA HIS A 177 -12.48 -2.24 0.66
C HIS A 177 -13.90 -2.00 1.16
N CYS A 178 -14.12 -0.91 1.90
CA CYS A 178 -15.38 -0.63 2.59
C CYS A 178 -16.01 0.68 2.10
N GLU A 179 -17.03 0.57 1.25
CA GLU A 179 -17.91 1.68 0.84
C GLU A 179 -19.33 1.15 0.64
N ASP A 180 -20.36 1.86 1.13
CA ASP A 180 -21.75 1.45 0.97
C ASP A 180 -22.27 1.80 -0.43
N GLU A 181 -22.46 0.77 -1.25
CA GLU A 181 -22.87 0.91 -2.66
C GLU A 181 -24.24 1.60 -2.79
N GLY A 182 -25.16 1.35 -1.86
CA GLY A 182 -26.47 1.99 -1.85
C GLY A 182 -26.37 3.52 -1.69
N THR A 183 -25.53 3.98 -0.78
CA THR A 183 -25.25 5.41 -0.57
C THR A 183 -24.58 6.03 -1.77
N ILE A 184 -23.55 5.38 -2.32
CA ILE A 184 -22.86 5.87 -3.52
C ILE A 184 -23.81 6.03 -4.70
N ARG A 185 -24.68 5.04 -4.92
CA ARG A 185 -25.66 5.08 -6.02
C ARG A 185 -26.63 6.24 -5.88
N ARG A 186 -27.22 6.45 -4.69
CA ARG A 186 -28.10 7.60 -4.42
C ARG A 186 -27.40 8.93 -4.69
N ASN A 187 -26.16 9.07 -4.20
CA ASN A 187 -25.40 10.30 -4.36
C ASN A 187 -25.02 10.55 -5.83
N LEU A 188 -24.69 9.48 -6.57
CA LEU A 188 -24.40 9.58 -8.01
C LEU A 188 -25.64 9.98 -8.82
N GLU A 189 -26.82 9.42 -8.49
CA GLU A 189 -28.08 9.79 -9.13
C GLU A 189 -28.39 11.28 -8.90
N ALA A 190 -28.28 11.75 -7.65
CA ALA A 190 -28.46 13.16 -7.32
C ALA A 190 -27.47 14.08 -8.08
N ALA A 191 -26.21 13.66 -8.19
CA ALA A 191 -25.21 14.40 -8.98
C ALA A 191 -25.57 14.43 -10.48
N LYS A 192 -26.08 13.33 -11.03
CA LYS A 192 -26.56 13.27 -12.42
C LYS A 192 -27.78 14.16 -12.65
N GLU A 193 -28.73 14.21 -11.72
CA GLU A 193 -29.88 15.12 -11.80
C GLU A 193 -29.44 16.59 -11.82
N GLN A 194 -28.40 16.94 -11.08
CA GLN A 194 -27.91 18.32 -10.98
C GLN A 194 -27.01 18.72 -12.15
N TYR A 195 -26.13 17.83 -12.64
CA TYR A 195 -25.06 18.15 -13.59
C TYR A 195 -25.17 17.43 -14.93
N GLY A 196 -26.11 16.49 -15.09
CA GLY A 196 -26.15 15.60 -16.23
C GLY A 196 -24.86 14.77 -16.34
N ASP A 197 -24.29 14.67 -17.54
CA ASP A 197 -23.02 13.97 -17.78
C ASP A 197 -21.78 14.82 -17.44
N ALA A 198 -21.97 16.11 -17.12
CA ALA A 198 -20.90 17.07 -16.84
C ALA A 198 -20.57 17.18 -15.35
N ILE A 199 -20.62 16.08 -14.61
CA ILE A 199 -20.31 16.04 -13.19
C ILE A 199 -18.88 16.54 -12.95
N PRO A 200 -18.65 17.58 -12.11
CA PRO A 200 -17.30 18.04 -11.77
C PRO A 200 -16.50 16.97 -11.00
N MET A 201 -15.19 16.86 -11.22
CA MET A 201 -14.33 15.90 -10.49
C MET A 201 -14.38 16.12 -8.96
N GLY A 202 -14.56 17.36 -8.51
CA GLY A 202 -14.70 17.66 -7.07
C GLY A 202 -15.92 17.03 -6.39
N MET A 203 -16.93 16.61 -7.17
CA MET A 203 -18.08 15.87 -6.62
C MET A 203 -17.73 14.44 -6.19
N HIS A 204 -16.52 13.98 -6.48
CA HIS A 204 -16.11 12.61 -6.14
C HIS A 204 -16.18 12.33 -4.64
N SER A 205 -15.76 13.28 -3.79
CA SER A 205 -15.85 13.20 -2.34
C SER A 205 -17.29 13.23 -1.80
N GLU A 206 -18.21 13.86 -2.53
CA GLU A 206 -19.64 13.89 -2.15
C GLU A 206 -20.35 12.61 -2.59
N ILE A 207 -20.05 12.11 -3.78
CA ILE A 207 -20.64 10.89 -4.31
C ILE A 207 -20.17 9.69 -3.49
N ARG A 208 -18.85 9.59 -3.24
CA ARG A 208 -18.21 8.60 -2.36
C ARG A 208 -17.96 9.22 -0.99
N SER A 209 -19.08 9.46 -0.29
CA SER A 209 -19.09 10.25 0.92
C SER A 209 -18.45 9.55 2.14
N ALA A 210 -18.17 10.34 3.17
CA ALA A 210 -17.73 9.82 4.46
C ALA A 210 -18.77 8.86 5.08
N GLU A 211 -20.06 9.14 4.86
CA GLU A 211 -21.15 8.27 5.29
C GLU A 211 -21.06 6.88 4.64
N ALA A 212 -20.79 6.80 3.32
CA ALA A 212 -20.67 5.54 2.60
C ALA A 212 -19.52 4.69 3.16
N CYS A 213 -18.36 5.30 3.45
CA CYS A 213 -17.22 4.61 4.06
C CYS A 213 -17.58 4.11 5.46
N TYR A 214 -18.09 4.98 6.34
CA TYR A 214 -18.41 4.64 7.71
C TYR A 214 -19.46 3.52 7.85
N LEU A 215 -20.51 3.54 7.04
CA LEU A 215 -21.55 2.50 7.06
C LEU A 215 -20.98 1.12 6.71
N SER A 216 -20.13 1.04 5.70
CA SER A 216 -19.54 -0.23 5.29
C SER A 216 -18.47 -0.70 6.28
N SER A 217 -17.55 0.17 6.71
CA SER A 217 -16.50 -0.15 7.68
C SER A 217 -17.07 -0.60 9.01
N SER A 218 -18.10 0.09 9.52
CA SER A 218 -18.74 -0.27 10.81
C SER A 218 -19.40 -1.64 10.75
N ARG A 219 -20.09 -1.98 9.63
CA ARG A 219 -20.68 -3.32 9.44
C ARG A 219 -19.63 -4.42 9.37
N ALA A 220 -18.55 -4.20 8.61
CA ALA A 220 -17.45 -5.16 8.50
C ALA A 220 -16.77 -5.40 9.86
N ILE A 221 -16.54 -4.35 10.65
CA ILE A 221 -15.95 -4.42 11.98
C ILE A 221 -16.87 -5.18 12.95
N GLU A 222 -18.16 -4.90 12.91
CA GLU A 222 -19.12 -5.61 13.75
C GLU A 222 -19.14 -7.11 13.44
N LEU A 223 -19.13 -7.48 12.17
CA LEU A 223 -19.05 -8.86 11.74
C LEU A 223 -17.73 -9.52 12.15
N ALA A 224 -16.60 -8.82 12.05
CA ALA A 224 -15.31 -9.31 12.50
C ALA A 224 -15.31 -9.60 14.01
N LYS A 225 -15.94 -8.72 14.82
CA LYS A 225 -16.11 -8.94 16.26
C LYS A 225 -16.96 -10.17 16.57
N GLN A 226 -18.07 -10.37 15.84
CA GLN A 226 -18.97 -11.51 16.03
C GLN A 226 -18.33 -12.83 15.64
N THR A 227 -17.54 -12.87 14.58
CA THR A 227 -16.91 -14.09 14.05
C THR A 227 -15.53 -14.36 14.63
N GLY A 228 -14.88 -13.34 15.19
CA GLY A 228 -13.49 -13.41 15.66
C GLY A 228 -12.46 -13.39 14.54
N ALA A 229 -12.85 -12.99 13.33
CA ALA A 229 -11.98 -12.89 12.16
C ALA A 229 -10.90 -11.81 12.31
N ARG A 230 -9.80 -11.97 11.59
CA ARG A 230 -8.77 -10.93 11.43
C ARG A 230 -9.19 -10.03 10.26
N LEU A 231 -9.60 -8.80 10.57
CA LEU A 231 -10.03 -7.81 9.56
C LEU A 231 -9.01 -6.68 9.46
N HIS A 232 -8.61 -6.37 8.26
CA HIS A 232 -7.82 -5.19 7.92
C HIS A 232 -8.63 -4.29 6.97
N VAL A 233 -9.03 -3.12 7.44
CA VAL A 233 -9.79 -2.16 6.63
C VAL A 233 -8.80 -1.35 5.81
N PHE A 234 -8.86 -1.50 4.49
CA PHE A 234 -7.98 -0.83 3.54
C PHE A 234 -8.29 0.68 3.42
N HIS A 235 -7.26 1.46 3.11
CA HIS A 235 -7.32 2.85 2.63
C HIS A 235 -8.37 3.72 3.33
N LEU A 236 -8.34 3.84 4.67
CA LEU A 236 -9.21 4.78 5.38
C LEU A 236 -9.08 6.18 4.76
N SER A 237 -10.20 6.82 4.54
CA SER A 237 -10.25 8.13 3.89
C SER A 237 -10.99 9.20 4.70
N THR A 238 -11.54 8.86 5.87
CA THR A 238 -12.38 9.75 6.65
C THR A 238 -11.98 9.81 8.13
N ALA A 239 -12.16 10.97 8.75
CA ALA A 239 -11.93 11.15 10.18
C ALA A 239 -12.90 10.32 11.04
N ILE A 240 -14.15 10.18 10.60
CA ILE A 240 -15.19 9.49 11.38
C ILE A 240 -14.88 7.99 11.50
N GLU A 241 -14.32 7.35 10.48
CA GLU A 241 -13.95 5.94 10.53
C GLU A 241 -12.88 5.65 11.58
N THR A 242 -11.99 6.61 11.85
CA THR A 242 -10.87 6.40 12.80
C THR A 242 -11.33 6.09 14.22
N ALA A 243 -12.54 6.45 14.59
CA ALA A 243 -13.14 6.14 15.90
C ALA A 243 -13.53 4.66 16.05
N LEU A 244 -13.54 3.90 14.97
CA LEU A 244 -13.85 2.46 14.97
C LEU A 244 -12.66 1.59 15.40
N PHE A 245 -11.45 2.16 15.45
CA PHE A 245 -10.20 1.44 15.72
C PHE A 245 -9.61 1.84 17.07
N THR A 246 -8.90 0.91 17.71
CA THR A 246 -8.29 1.10 19.03
C THR A 246 -6.77 1.15 18.95
N ASN A 247 -6.16 1.85 19.91
CA ASN A 247 -4.72 1.82 20.20
C ASN A 247 -4.43 1.31 21.62
N ASP A 248 -5.41 0.69 22.28
CA ASP A 248 -5.29 0.23 23.68
C ASP A 248 -4.48 -1.08 23.82
N ILE A 249 -4.26 -1.77 22.70
CA ILE A 249 -3.53 -3.05 22.66
C ILE A 249 -2.45 -3.00 21.56
N PRO A 250 -1.34 -3.76 21.71
CA PRO A 250 -0.30 -3.80 20.68
C PRO A 250 -0.81 -4.43 19.39
N LEU A 251 -0.23 -4.05 18.24
CA LEU A 251 -0.63 -4.54 16.92
C LEU A 251 -0.69 -6.07 16.83
N SER A 252 0.27 -6.76 17.44
CA SER A 252 0.32 -8.24 17.44
C SER A 252 -0.89 -8.91 18.10
N GLU A 253 -1.68 -8.17 18.88
CA GLU A 253 -2.90 -8.64 19.54
C GLU A 253 -4.17 -8.13 18.85
N LYS A 254 -4.06 -7.13 17.94
CA LYS A 254 -5.20 -6.59 17.21
C LYS A 254 -5.73 -7.61 16.20
N LYS A 255 -7.02 -7.87 16.26
CA LYS A 255 -7.74 -8.59 15.20
C LYS A 255 -8.36 -7.67 14.16
N ILE A 256 -8.57 -6.42 14.51
CA ILE A 256 -9.15 -5.39 13.64
C ILE A 256 -8.12 -4.27 13.52
N THR A 257 -7.66 -4.04 12.30
CA THR A 257 -6.59 -3.12 11.95
C THR A 257 -7.00 -2.24 10.78
N ALA A 258 -6.27 -1.17 10.54
CA ALA A 258 -6.53 -0.25 9.45
C ALA A 258 -5.25 0.23 8.77
N GLU A 259 -5.37 0.55 7.50
CA GLU A 259 -4.35 1.29 6.76
C GLU A 259 -4.85 2.64 6.27
N VAL A 260 -3.92 3.50 5.93
CA VAL A 260 -4.16 4.74 5.18
C VAL A 260 -3.18 4.83 4.03
N CYS A 261 -3.64 5.30 2.87
CA CYS A 261 -2.76 5.49 1.73
C CYS A 261 -2.18 6.90 1.68
N LEU A 262 -0.95 7.00 1.13
CA LEU A 262 -0.24 8.28 1.01
C LEU A 262 -1.10 9.39 0.40
N HIS A 263 -1.91 9.10 -0.63
CA HIS A 263 -2.73 10.12 -1.29
C HIS A 263 -3.81 10.70 -0.38
N HIS A 264 -4.36 9.94 0.58
CA HIS A 264 -5.30 10.43 1.59
C HIS A 264 -4.61 11.28 2.67
N LEU A 265 -3.33 11.05 2.93
CA LEU A 265 -2.50 11.88 3.83
C LEU A 265 -1.94 13.14 3.15
N TRP A 266 -1.93 13.17 1.82
CA TRP A 266 -1.31 14.24 1.04
C TRP A 266 -2.33 15.23 0.50
N PHE A 267 -3.32 14.74 -0.23
CA PHE A 267 -4.32 15.55 -0.92
C PHE A 267 -5.58 15.78 -0.08
N SER A 268 -6.35 16.78 -0.48
CA SER A 268 -7.69 17.06 0.01
C SER A 268 -8.63 17.32 -1.18
N GLN A 269 -9.93 17.41 -0.92
CA GLN A 269 -10.93 17.63 -1.99
C GLN A 269 -10.71 18.94 -2.77
N GLU A 270 -10.04 19.93 -2.18
CA GLU A 270 -9.70 21.19 -2.85
C GLU A 270 -8.75 20.97 -4.03
N ASP A 271 -7.90 19.95 -3.94
CA ASP A 271 -6.90 19.62 -4.96
C ASP A 271 -7.53 19.06 -6.26
N TYR A 272 -8.81 18.63 -6.23
CA TYR A 272 -9.52 18.24 -7.45
C TYR A 272 -9.63 19.39 -8.47
N LYS A 273 -9.58 20.66 -8.03
CA LYS A 273 -9.60 21.81 -8.92
C LYS A 273 -8.40 21.85 -9.86
N GLU A 274 -7.25 21.45 -9.36
CA GLU A 274 -6.00 21.46 -10.11
C GLU A 274 -5.68 20.09 -10.71
N LYS A 275 -5.81 19.03 -9.91
CA LYS A 275 -5.40 17.68 -10.28
C LYS A 275 -6.47 16.89 -11.02
N GLY A 276 -7.75 17.25 -10.88
CA GLY A 276 -8.86 16.58 -11.56
C GLY A 276 -8.91 15.08 -11.32
N SER A 277 -9.01 14.33 -12.42
CA SER A 277 -9.06 12.86 -12.40
C SER A 277 -7.76 12.21 -11.92
N LEU A 278 -6.62 12.92 -11.94
CA LEU A 278 -5.33 12.36 -11.50
C LEU A 278 -5.28 11.99 -10.02
N ILE A 279 -6.19 12.57 -9.20
CA ILE A 279 -6.37 12.20 -7.80
C ILE A 279 -7.73 11.54 -7.50
N LYS A 280 -8.41 11.03 -8.53
CA LYS A 280 -9.63 10.25 -8.39
C LYS A 280 -9.28 8.82 -7.99
N TRP A 281 -9.46 8.47 -6.72
CA TRP A 281 -9.35 7.13 -6.13
C TRP A 281 -10.68 6.67 -5.52
N ASN A 282 -10.80 5.41 -5.22
CA ASN A 282 -11.88 4.82 -4.42
C ASN A 282 -11.26 4.12 -3.19
N PRO A 283 -11.55 4.63 -1.97
CA PRO A 283 -12.40 5.78 -1.61
C PRO A 283 -11.84 7.11 -2.11
N ALA A 284 -12.74 8.08 -2.27
CA ALA A 284 -12.36 9.42 -2.71
C ALA A 284 -11.41 10.10 -1.71
N VAL A 285 -10.52 10.97 -2.21
CA VAL A 285 -9.85 11.97 -1.40
C VAL A 285 -10.91 12.91 -0.81
N LYS A 286 -10.92 13.07 0.50
CA LYS A 286 -11.96 13.79 1.26
C LYS A 286 -11.51 15.21 1.66
N SER A 287 -12.22 15.78 2.62
CA SER A 287 -11.95 17.12 3.15
C SER A 287 -10.58 17.25 3.83
N ALA A 288 -10.11 18.48 4.01
CA ALA A 288 -8.92 18.77 4.80
C ALA A 288 -9.06 18.29 6.25
N GLN A 289 -10.28 18.37 6.83
CA GLN A 289 -10.58 17.88 8.17
C GLN A 289 -10.46 16.35 8.26
N ASP A 290 -10.89 15.62 7.22
CA ASP A 290 -10.71 14.18 7.16
C ASP A 290 -9.22 13.83 7.11
N ARG A 291 -8.43 14.50 6.28
CA ARG A 291 -6.98 14.33 6.22
C ARG A 291 -6.32 14.58 7.57
N GLU A 292 -6.69 15.65 8.27
CA GLU A 292 -6.18 15.94 9.62
C GLU A 292 -6.57 14.84 10.63
N GLY A 293 -7.79 14.32 10.54
CA GLY A 293 -8.27 13.21 11.35
C GLY A 293 -7.50 11.92 11.10
N LEU A 294 -7.18 11.62 9.85
CA LEU A 294 -6.33 10.48 9.46
C LEU A 294 -4.91 10.62 10.02
N TRP A 295 -4.29 11.80 9.90
CA TRP A 295 -2.97 12.07 10.50
C TRP A 295 -2.97 11.84 12.01
N LYS A 296 -3.98 12.35 12.72
CA LYS A 296 -4.10 12.15 14.17
C LYS A 296 -4.19 10.66 14.51
N ALA A 297 -5.02 9.91 13.80
CA ALA A 297 -5.20 8.48 14.04
C ALA A 297 -3.98 7.63 13.65
N LEU A 298 -3.21 8.07 12.65
CA LEU A 298 -1.94 7.43 12.29
C LEU A 298 -0.88 7.60 13.38
N LEU A 299 -0.77 8.82 13.93
CA LEU A 299 0.23 9.17 14.93
C LEU A 299 -0.09 8.61 16.33
N ASP A 300 -1.37 8.32 16.62
CA ASP A 300 -1.80 7.72 17.87
C ASP A 300 -2.06 6.20 17.79
N ASP A 301 -1.57 5.52 16.73
CA ASP A 301 -1.63 4.06 16.52
C ASP A 301 -3.03 3.45 16.36
N ARG A 302 -4.06 4.25 16.06
CA ARG A 302 -5.36 3.71 15.62
C ARG A 302 -5.31 3.25 14.16
N ILE A 303 -4.50 3.90 13.33
CA ILE A 303 -4.16 3.43 11.99
C ILE A 303 -2.78 2.76 12.06
N ASP A 304 -2.71 1.54 11.57
CA ASP A 304 -1.60 0.63 11.79
C ASP A 304 -0.55 0.69 10.67
N ILE A 305 -0.96 0.87 9.41
CA ILE A 305 -0.12 0.76 8.21
C ILE A 305 -0.29 1.98 7.30
N ILE A 306 0.79 2.31 6.59
CA ILE A 306 0.79 3.24 5.45
C ILE A 306 1.04 2.42 4.19
N ALA A 307 0.09 2.44 3.27
CA ALA A 307 0.14 1.78 1.97
C ALA A 307 0.03 2.78 0.81
N THR A 308 -0.10 2.29 -0.42
CA THR A 308 -0.22 3.17 -1.58
C THR A 308 -1.55 3.12 -2.30
N ASP A 309 -2.21 1.98 -2.34
CA ASP A 309 -3.25 1.70 -3.33
C ASP A 309 -2.77 2.07 -4.74
N HIS A 310 -1.51 1.66 -5.05
CA HIS A 310 -0.92 1.88 -6.36
C HIS A 310 -1.77 1.19 -7.43
N ALA A 311 -2.54 1.98 -8.18
CA ALA A 311 -3.54 1.51 -9.11
C ALA A 311 -3.44 2.27 -10.45
N PRO A 312 -2.40 2.00 -11.26
CA PRO A 312 -2.11 2.77 -12.46
C PRO A 312 -3.19 2.60 -13.53
N HIS A 313 -3.43 3.70 -14.25
CA HIS A 313 -4.23 3.79 -15.47
C HIS A 313 -3.45 4.63 -16.46
N THR A 314 -3.71 4.48 -17.76
CA THR A 314 -3.04 5.33 -18.75
C THR A 314 -3.54 6.79 -18.63
N ILE A 315 -2.73 7.73 -19.09
CA ILE A 315 -3.11 9.15 -19.04
C ILE A 315 -4.34 9.43 -19.92
N GLU A 316 -4.50 8.68 -21.01
CA GLU A 316 -5.66 8.76 -21.90
C GLU A 316 -6.93 8.32 -21.19
N GLU A 317 -6.86 7.25 -20.40
CA GLU A 317 -7.99 6.79 -19.57
C GLU A 317 -8.34 7.82 -18.48
N LYS A 318 -7.33 8.46 -17.88
CA LYS A 318 -7.55 9.50 -16.86
C LYS A 318 -8.12 10.80 -17.44
N ASN A 319 -7.77 11.17 -18.66
CA ASN A 319 -8.23 12.38 -19.34
C ASN A 319 -9.65 12.22 -19.90
N ASN A 320 -10.59 11.83 -19.06
CA ASN A 320 -11.98 11.60 -19.43
C ASN A 320 -12.93 12.33 -18.45
N THR A 321 -14.24 12.27 -18.76
CA THR A 321 -15.29 12.82 -17.89
C THR A 321 -15.33 12.07 -16.55
N TYR A 322 -16.03 12.63 -15.58
CA TYR A 322 -16.20 12.00 -14.27
C TYR A 322 -16.72 10.55 -14.38
N LEU A 323 -17.70 10.32 -15.25
CA LEU A 323 -18.34 9.01 -15.41
C LEU A 323 -17.44 7.95 -16.04
N THR A 324 -16.49 8.35 -16.85
CA THR A 324 -15.65 7.45 -17.66
C THR A 324 -14.19 7.39 -17.23
N ALA A 325 -13.66 8.44 -16.55
CA ALA A 325 -12.32 8.40 -15.99
C ALA A 325 -12.25 7.35 -14.85
N PRO A 326 -11.36 6.35 -14.95
CA PRO A 326 -11.25 5.33 -13.90
C PRO A 326 -10.66 5.90 -12.61
N SER A 327 -11.01 5.28 -11.48
CA SER A 327 -10.41 5.58 -10.18
C SER A 327 -9.13 4.78 -9.98
N GLY A 328 -8.10 5.43 -9.44
CA GLY A 328 -6.76 4.90 -9.20
C GLY A 328 -5.68 5.75 -9.86
N GLY A 329 -4.46 5.62 -9.38
CA GLY A 329 -3.27 6.28 -9.89
C GLY A 329 -1.98 5.64 -9.37
N PRO A 330 -0.81 5.98 -9.94
CA PRO A 330 0.47 5.40 -9.56
C PRO A 330 1.06 6.11 -8.35
N LEU A 331 1.54 5.33 -7.34
CA LEU A 331 2.12 5.88 -6.11
C LEU A 331 3.33 5.13 -5.57
N VAL A 332 3.53 3.85 -5.87
CA VAL A 332 4.50 2.96 -5.18
C VAL A 332 5.92 3.53 -5.18
N GLN A 333 6.38 4.15 -6.26
CA GLN A 333 7.71 4.78 -6.35
C GLN A 333 7.87 5.98 -5.40
N HIS A 334 6.79 6.67 -5.09
CA HIS A 334 6.84 7.94 -4.35
C HIS A 334 6.39 7.81 -2.89
N SER A 335 6.08 6.58 -2.42
CA SER A 335 5.54 6.37 -1.07
C SER A 335 6.51 6.76 0.04
N LEU A 336 7.71 6.20 0.03
CA LEU A 336 8.73 6.49 1.05
C LEU A 336 9.19 7.95 1.00
N VAL A 337 9.52 8.48 -0.18
CA VAL A 337 9.98 9.88 -0.31
C VAL A 337 8.86 10.87 0.00
N GLY A 338 7.61 10.53 -0.25
CA GLY A 338 6.45 11.33 0.17
C GLY A 338 6.31 11.39 1.68
N MET A 339 6.49 10.27 2.38
CA MET A 339 6.50 10.26 3.84
C MET A 339 7.74 10.95 4.42
N MET A 340 8.90 10.83 3.77
CA MET A 340 10.11 11.59 4.13
C MET A 340 9.90 13.10 4.00
N GLU A 341 9.13 13.56 3.00
CA GLU A 341 8.76 14.98 2.89
C GLU A 341 7.86 15.43 4.06
N LYS A 342 6.98 14.54 4.55
CA LYS A 342 6.18 14.82 5.76
C LYS A 342 7.02 14.83 7.04
N TYR A 343 8.09 14.05 7.08
CA TYR A 343 9.11 14.14 8.13
C TYR A 343 9.84 15.50 8.12
N GLU A 344 10.27 16.00 6.96
CA GLU A 344 10.89 17.33 6.83
C GLU A 344 9.93 18.46 7.28
N GLN A 345 8.62 18.26 7.11
CA GLN A 345 7.58 19.17 7.59
C GLN A 345 7.29 19.03 9.11
N GLY A 346 7.94 18.11 9.80
CA GLY A 346 7.76 17.85 11.23
C GLY A 346 6.44 17.15 11.60
N MET A 347 5.79 16.51 10.62
CA MET A 347 4.48 15.85 10.83
C MET A 347 4.61 14.41 11.38
N ILE A 348 5.70 13.73 11.10
CA ILE A 348 5.95 12.32 11.48
C ILE A 348 7.45 12.13 11.73
N THR A 349 7.83 11.14 12.55
CA THR A 349 9.24 10.78 12.77
C THR A 349 9.70 9.68 11.81
N LEU A 350 11.02 9.53 11.64
CA LEU A 350 11.58 8.44 10.82
C LEU A 350 11.25 7.07 11.40
N GLU A 351 11.27 6.95 12.74
CA GLU A 351 10.92 5.73 13.45
C GLU A 351 9.47 5.32 13.20
N GLN A 352 8.56 6.31 13.18
CA GLN A 352 7.15 6.07 12.87
C GLN A 352 6.96 5.66 11.38
N ILE A 353 7.70 6.26 10.45
CA ILE A 353 7.68 5.84 9.04
C ILE A 353 8.08 4.36 8.93
N VAL A 354 9.20 3.97 9.54
CA VAL A 354 9.66 2.58 9.53
C VAL A 354 8.65 1.65 10.23
N GLN A 355 8.09 2.08 11.36
CA GLN A 355 7.04 1.32 12.04
C GLN A 355 5.87 1.04 11.11
N LYS A 356 5.33 2.07 10.45
CA LYS A 356 4.09 1.98 9.66
C LYS A 356 4.27 1.36 8.27
N MET A 357 5.45 1.48 7.67
CA MET A 357 5.72 1.00 6.32
C MET A 357 6.57 -0.27 6.25
N CYS A 358 7.22 -0.69 7.36
CA CYS A 358 8.10 -1.84 7.36
C CYS A 358 7.72 -2.86 8.45
N HIS A 359 7.73 -2.43 9.72
CA HIS A 359 7.50 -3.36 10.86
C HIS A 359 6.05 -3.83 10.93
N ASN A 360 5.09 -2.91 10.89
CA ASN A 360 3.68 -3.22 11.07
C ASN A 360 3.12 -4.12 9.95
N PRO A 361 3.41 -3.92 8.65
CA PRO A 361 3.02 -4.88 7.62
C PRO A 361 3.61 -6.28 7.87
N ALA A 362 4.88 -6.36 8.30
CA ALA A 362 5.50 -7.65 8.61
C ALA A 362 4.82 -8.37 9.79
N ILE A 363 4.39 -7.63 10.82
CA ILE A 363 3.65 -8.18 11.97
C ILE A 363 2.25 -8.62 11.53
N LEU A 364 1.50 -7.76 10.84
CA LEU A 364 0.11 -8.01 10.48
C LEU A 364 -0.06 -9.22 9.57
N PHE A 365 0.81 -9.36 8.58
CA PHE A 365 0.76 -10.42 7.58
C PHE A 365 1.66 -11.61 7.89
N ASP A 366 2.19 -11.70 9.11
CA ASP A 366 3.03 -12.81 9.59
C ASP A 366 4.25 -13.08 8.68
N ILE A 367 4.91 -12.01 8.16
CA ILE A 367 6.05 -12.12 7.25
C ILE A 367 7.32 -12.44 8.04
N SER A 368 7.90 -13.59 7.77
CA SER A 368 9.10 -14.05 8.47
C SER A 368 10.38 -13.40 7.92
N ASP A 369 11.30 -13.03 8.82
CA ASP A 369 12.67 -12.56 8.53
C ASP A 369 12.75 -11.32 7.62
N ARG A 370 11.71 -10.48 7.56
CA ARG A 370 11.65 -9.25 6.75
C ARG A 370 11.06 -8.10 7.55
N GLY A 371 11.15 -6.89 7.02
CA GLY A 371 10.61 -5.67 7.65
C GLY A 371 11.44 -5.11 8.81
N TYR A 372 12.63 -5.68 9.06
CA TYR A 372 13.56 -5.28 10.14
C TYR A 372 15.00 -5.34 9.68
N LEU A 373 15.86 -4.48 10.24
CA LEU A 373 17.32 -4.60 10.14
C LEU A 373 17.81 -5.45 11.31
N ARG A 374 17.93 -6.76 11.11
CA ARG A 374 18.41 -7.72 12.12
C ARG A 374 19.39 -8.71 11.49
N GLU A 375 20.41 -9.10 12.24
CA GLU A 375 21.31 -10.18 11.83
C GLU A 375 20.53 -11.47 11.57
N GLY A 376 20.80 -12.11 10.45
CA GLY A 376 20.08 -13.30 9.97
C GLY A 376 18.83 -13.03 9.15
N TYR A 377 18.28 -11.81 9.13
CA TYR A 377 17.12 -11.42 8.31
C TYR A 377 17.54 -11.25 6.85
N TYR A 378 16.60 -11.34 5.93
CA TYR A 378 16.84 -10.99 4.54
C TYR A 378 17.29 -9.54 4.43
N ALA A 379 18.29 -9.32 3.58
CA ALA A 379 18.79 -7.98 3.31
C ALA A 379 17.89 -7.27 2.30
N ASP A 380 16.69 -6.91 2.79
CA ASP A 380 15.75 -6.02 2.13
C ASP A 380 15.93 -4.64 2.75
N ILE A 381 16.53 -3.72 2.00
CA ILE A 381 17.03 -2.46 2.55
C ILE A 381 16.77 -1.33 1.57
N ALA A 382 16.26 -0.20 2.06
CA ALA A 382 16.17 1.06 1.33
C ALA A 382 17.14 2.09 1.92
N ILE A 383 17.98 2.70 1.07
CA ILE A 383 18.93 3.74 1.47
C ILE A 383 18.44 5.07 0.93
N VAL A 384 18.26 6.03 1.84
CA VAL A 384 17.75 7.36 1.52
C VAL A 384 18.80 8.43 1.84
N ALA A 385 19.25 9.13 0.81
CA ALA A 385 20.13 10.30 0.98
C ALA A 385 19.31 11.50 1.42
N PRO A 386 19.59 12.09 2.61
CA PRO A 386 18.98 13.33 3.05
C PRO A 386 19.53 14.51 2.23
N ASN A 387 18.77 15.62 2.18
CA ASN A 387 19.15 16.85 1.50
C ASN A 387 19.56 16.64 0.01
N SER A 388 19.00 15.63 -0.64
CA SER A 388 19.23 15.28 -2.04
C SER A 388 18.00 15.62 -2.89
N LYS A 389 17.75 16.93 -3.01
CA LYS A 389 16.56 17.47 -3.67
C LYS A 389 16.44 17.03 -5.13
N TRP A 390 15.22 16.70 -5.51
CA TRP A 390 14.90 16.37 -6.90
C TRP A 390 13.42 16.65 -7.19
N LYS A 391 13.13 16.95 -8.44
CA LYS A 391 11.77 17.23 -8.90
C LYS A 391 11.20 16.03 -9.62
N VAL A 392 9.93 15.68 -9.34
CA VAL A 392 9.22 14.66 -10.10
C VAL A 392 8.92 15.19 -11.50
N THR A 393 9.51 14.57 -12.49
CA THR A 393 9.34 14.86 -13.92
C THR A 393 9.09 13.55 -14.67
N LYS A 394 8.67 13.64 -15.93
CA LYS A 394 8.48 12.44 -16.76
C LYS A 394 9.71 11.54 -16.82
N ASP A 395 10.91 12.14 -16.84
CA ASP A 395 12.17 11.38 -16.90
C ASP A 395 12.53 10.66 -15.59
N THR A 396 11.93 11.07 -14.47
CA THR A 396 12.15 10.44 -13.15
C THR A 396 11.07 9.42 -12.77
N ILE A 397 9.98 9.35 -13.55
CA ILE A 397 8.86 8.45 -13.32
C ILE A 397 9.17 7.08 -13.92
N ALA A 398 9.17 6.04 -13.08
CA ALA A 398 9.45 4.66 -13.47
C ALA A 398 8.18 3.84 -13.80
N TYR A 399 7.00 4.37 -13.51
CA TYR A 399 5.73 3.69 -13.81
C TYR A 399 5.50 3.50 -15.31
N LYS A 400 4.99 2.34 -15.71
CA LYS A 400 4.65 2.06 -17.11
C LYS A 400 3.64 3.06 -17.67
N CYS A 401 2.69 3.52 -16.88
CA CYS A 401 1.68 4.51 -17.29
C CYS A 401 2.26 5.92 -17.55
N GLY A 402 3.52 6.21 -17.17
CA GLY A 402 4.28 7.40 -17.56
C GLY A 402 3.82 8.72 -16.92
N TRP A 403 3.06 8.69 -15.82
CA TRP A 403 2.62 9.89 -15.09
C TRP A 403 2.59 9.66 -13.58
N SER A 404 2.50 10.73 -12.80
CA SER A 404 2.36 10.69 -11.34
C SER A 404 1.50 11.86 -10.85
N PRO A 405 0.67 11.68 -9.81
CA PRO A 405 -0.04 12.79 -9.17
C PRO A 405 0.92 13.79 -8.51
N PHE A 406 2.18 13.38 -8.28
CA PHE A 406 3.26 14.20 -7.75
C PHE A 406 4.09 14.92 -8.82
N GLU A 407 3.77 14.80 -10.11
CA GLU A 407 4.53 15.50 -11.14
C GLU A 407 4.58 17.01 -10.85
N GLY A 408 5.79 17.56 -10.91
CA GLY A 408 6.07 18.95 -10.57
C GLY A 408 6.46 19.21 -9.11
N ILE A 409 6.25 18.27 -8.19
CA ILE A 409 6.63 18.37 -6.77
C ILE A 409 8.15 18.14 -6.64
N GLU A 410 8.81 18.90 -5.78
CA GLU A 410 10.20 18.71 -5.37
C GLU A 410 10.22 17.95 -4.04
N PHE A 411 10.93 16.82 -4.00
CA PHE A 411 11.21 16.07 -2.78
C PHE A 411 12.60 16.41 -2.25
N SER A 412 12.73 16.53 -0.94
CA SER A 412 13.95 16.90 -0.23
C SER A 412 14.94 15.73 -0.12
N ASN A 413 14.47 14.50 -0.20
CA ASN A 413 15.23 13.29 0.03
C ASN A 413 15.10 12.34 -1.18
N ARG A 414 16.12 11.48 -1.40
CA ARG A 414 16.14 10.57 -2.55
C ARG A 414 16.51 9.15 -2.11
N VAL A 415 15.78 8.15 -2.59
CA VAL A 415 16.21 6.75 -2.55
C VAL A 415 17.39 6.58 -3.50
N THR A 416 18.52 6.11 -3.00
CA THR A 416 19.76 5.95 -3.78
C THR A 416 20.09 4.51 -4.09
N HIS A 417 19.78 3.59 -3.16
CA HIS A 417 20.02 2.16 -3.32
C HIS A 417 18.88 1.39 -2.70
N THR A 418 18.54 0.29 -3.32
CA THR A 418 17.54 -0.66 -2.79
C THR A 418 18.09 -2.06 -2.94
N PHE A 419 18.15 -2.79 -1.83
CA PHE A 419 18.54 -4.20 -1.83
C PHE A 419 17.29 -5.06 -1.63
N VAL A 420 17.18 -6.10 -2.44
CA VAL A 420 16.18 -7.17 -2.29
C VAL A 420 16.89 -8.49 -2.17
N ASN A 421 16.69 -9.21 -1.08
CA ASN A 421 17.38 -10.46 -0.81
C ASN A 421 18.91 -10.33 -1.01
N GLY A 422 19.47 -9.21 -0.57
CA GLY A 422 20.90 -8.92 -0.69
C GLY A 422 21.41 -8.57 -2.09
N HIS A 423 20.55 -8.45 -3.08
CA HIS A 423 20.87 -7.99 -4.44
C HIS A 423 20.58 -6.50 -4.57
N LEU A 424 21.54 -5.74 -5.11
CA LEU A 424 21.41 -4.31 -5.40
C LEU A 424 20.75 -4.07 -6.75
#